data_07cda34f3e88f22cafd42e95e097b5e6
#
_entry.id   07cda34f3e88f22cafd42e95e097b5e6
#
_cell.length_a   1.000
_cell.length_b   1.000
_cell.length_c   1.000
_cell.angle_alpha   90.00
_cell.angle_beta   90.00
_cell.angle_gamma   90.00
#
_symmetry.space_group_name_H-M   'P 1'
#
loop_
_entity.id
_entity.type
_entity.pdbx_description
1 polymer ?
#
loop_
_entity_poly.entity_id
_entity_poly.type
_entity_poly.pdbx_seq_one_letter_code
_entity_poly.pdbx_strand_id
1 'polypeptide(L)'
;MLTGFTAPFTPRGLASLVPPPPWHYAGWLLNVEFTCDVRAAAAFVPAALGAATGCGTVHFAEWQATTDGAELLDPIRAQYRETIVVLELERPDGARTNFCPLIYVDQDASLVRGLLQGWPKKMGSTWLTRSFPLDHPAAAPLRAGTRLGASLAVKDRRLVEARLELTGRRGVPLGFLARPTIGTVGWADLARPAEPPALRHVCPRVTDRVGEEWQEARAELSFLPVPSEELSDLGLQEATRASAGWAGITITGSAPA
;
A
#
# COMPACT_ATOMS: atom_id res chain seq x y z
N MET A 1 -30.89 -0.99 20.33
CA MET A 1 -30.45 -1.17 18.93
C MET A 1 -28.94 -1.26 18.90
N LEU A 2 -28.33 -2.16 18.09
CA LEU A 2 -26.90 -2.22 17.92
C LEU A 2 -26.48 -1.23 16.83
N THR A 3 -25.35 -0.55 17.00
CA THR A 3 -24.79 0.47 16.10
C THR A 3 -23.30 0.18 15.82
N GLY A 4 -22.72 0.90 14.86
CA GLY A 4 -21.35 0.79 14.40
C GLY A 4 -21.29 0.73 12.87
N PHE A 5 -20.18 1.15 12.28
CA PHE A 5 -19.96 1.06 10.83
C PHE A 5 -19.47 -0.34 10.42
N THR A 6 -18.63 -0.96 11.25
CA THR A 6 -18.16 -2.34 11.12
C THR A 6 -18.40 -3.10 12.41
N ALA A 7 -18.33 -4.43 12.35
CA ALA A 7 -18.30 -5.27 13.54
C ALA A 7 -17.10 -4.93 14.46
N PRO A 8 -17.20 -5.17 15.78
CA PRO A 8 -18.41 -5.60 16.48
C PRO A 8 -19.44 -4.49 16.60
N PHE A 9 -20.73 -4.86 16.48
CA PHE A 9 -21.85 -3.93 16.67
C PHE A 9 -22.23 -3.91 18.15
N THR A 10 -22.30 -2.71 18.75
CA THR A 10 -22.55 -2.52 20.18
C THR A 10 -23.59 -1.42 20.40
N PRO A 11 -24.19 -1.27 21.61
CA PRO A 11 -25.23 -0.27 21.83
C PRO A 11 -24.82 1.17 21.52
N ARG A 12 -23.53 1.51 21.69
CA ARG A 12 -22.99 2.86 21.37
C ARG A 12 -22.13 2.90 20.11
N GLY A 13 -21.87 1.75 19.48
CA GLY A 13 -21.00 1.65 18.30
C GLY A 13 -19.51 1.89 18.56
N LEU A 14 -19.09 2.10 19.81
CA LEU A 14 -17.68 2.43 20.15
C LEU A 14 -16.71 1.28 19.93
N ALA A 15 -17.21 0.04 19.90
CA ALA A 15 -16.40 -1.13 19.61
C ALA A 15 -16.25 -1.38 18.10
N SER A 16 -16.89 -0.60 17.24
CA SER A 16 -16.72 -0.70 15.78
C SER A 16 -15.23 -0.56 15.43
N LEU A 17 -14.69 -1.53 14.70
CA LEU A 17 -13.26 -1.59 14.38
C LEU A 17 -12.82 -0.42 13.48
N VAL A 18 -13.70 0.01 12.57
CA VAL A 18 -13.42 1.11 11.64
C VAL A 18 -14.62 2.08 11.64
N PRO A 19 -14.39 3.39 11.79
CA PRO A 19 -15.43 4.40 11.62
C PRO A 19 -15.79 4.59 10.13
N PRO A 20 -16.92 5.26 9.80
CA PRO A 20 -17.23 5.60 8.41
C PRO A 20 -16.20 6.60 7.84
N PRO A 21 -16.03 6.64 6.49
CA PRO A 21 -15.21 7.68 5.85
C PRO A 21 -15.83 9.09 6.04
N PRO A 22 -15.05 10.20 5.83
CA PRO A 22 -13.75 10.22 5.17
C PRO A 22 -12.62 9.69 6.07
N TRP A 23 -11.61 9.09 5.43
CA TRP A 23 -10.39 8.64 6.12
C TRP A 23 -9.21 9.44 5.61
N HIS A 24 -8.57 10.19 6.50
CA HIS A 24 -7.40 11.01 6.22
C HIS A 24 -6.13 10.25 6.58
N TYR A 25 -5.13 10.31 5.72
CA TYR A 25 -3.85 9.65 5.92
C TYR A 25 -2.71 10.64 5.68
N ALA A 26 -1.71 10.60 6.54
CA ALA A 26 -0.43 11.26 6.32
C ALA A 26 0.68 10.28 6.67
N GLY A 27 1.76 10.25 5.88
CA GLY A 27 2.81 9.27 6.11
C GLY A 27 4.11 9.55 5.41
N TRP A 28 5.13 8.83 5.88
CA TRP A 28 6.45 8.72 5.29
C TRP A 28 6.54 7.47 4.42
N LEU A 29 7.02 7.61 3.19
CA LEU A 29 7.07 6.52 2.22
C LEU A 29 8.43 6.40 1.55
N LEU A 30 8.83 5.14 1.33
CA LEU A 30 9.87 4.75 0.40
C LEU A 30 9.21 3.96 -0.73
N ASN A 31 9.40 4.40 -1.97
CA ASN A 31 8.77 3.81 -3.15
C ASN A 31 9.85 3.29 -4.09
N VAL A 32 9.68 2.08 -4.61
CA VAL A 32 10.59 1.45 -5.58
C VAL A 32 9.77 0.90 -6.74
N GLU A 33 9.94 1.49 -7.92
CA GLU A 33 9.43 0.91 -9.16
C GLU A 33 10.37 -0.23 -9.61
N PHE A 34 9.78 -1.25 -10.20
CA PHE A 34 10.50 -2.42 -10.68
C PHE A 34 9.91 -2.94 -11.99
N THR A 35 10.74 -3.71 -12.72
CA THR A 35 10.29 -4.57 -13.81
C THR A 35 10.27 -6.04 -13.35
N CYS A 36 9.37 -6.80 -13.93
CA CYS A 36 9.20 -8.23 -13.67
C CYS A 36 8.76 -8.98 -14.94
N ASP A 37 8.69 -10.29 -14.86
CA ASP A 37 8.17 -11.07 -15.96
C ASP A 37 6.71 -10.71 -16.27
N VAL A 38 6.42 -10.32 -17.50
CA VAL A 38 5.08 -9.87 -17.93
C VAL A 38 4.04 -10.98 -17.80
N ARG A 39 4.41 -12.25 -18.07
CA ARG A 39 3.48 -13.38 -17.97
C ARG A 39 3.19 -13.69 -16.52
N ALA A 40 4.20 -13.63 -15.67
CA ALA A 40 4.03 -13.76 -14.23
C ALA A 40 3.13 -12.63 -13.69
N ALA A 41 3.40 -11.38 -14.04
CA ALA A 41 2.54 -10.25 -13.64
C ALA A 41 1.09 -10.41 -14.10
N ALA A 42 0.87 -10.90 -15.33
CA ALA A 42 -0.46 -11.17 -15.87
C ALA A 42 -1.25 -12.23 -15.06
N ALA A 43 -0.57 -13.19 -14.44
CA ALA A 43 -1.21 -14.18 -13.58
C ALA A 43 -1.79 -13.58 -12.28
N PHE A 44 -1.27 -12.44 -11.83
CA PHE A 44 -1.77 -11.72 -10.66
C PHE A 44 -2.91 -10.75 -10.97
N VAL A 45 -3.23 -10.53 -12.24
CA VAL A 45 -4.18 -9.51 -12.67
C VAL A 45 -5.44 -10.15 -13.26
N PRO A 46 -6.65 -9.77 -12.80
CA PRO A 46 -7.88 -10.17 -13.47
C PRO A 46 -7.91 -9.68 -14.93
N ALA A 47 -8.03 -10.60 -15.88
CA ALA A 47 -7.94 -10.30 -17.32
C ALA A 47 -8.91 -9.20 -17.80
N ALA A 48 -10.05 -9.05 -17.13
CA ALA A 48 -11.05 -8.02 -17.45
C ALA A 48 -10.58 -6.58 -17.17
N LEU A 49 -9.52 -6.39 -16.38
CA LEU A 49 -9.04 -5.05 -15.97
C LEU A 49 -8.05 -4.43 -16.96
N GLY A 50 -7.44 -5.22 -17.84
CA GLY A 50 -6.43 -4.77 -18.78
C GLY A 50 -5.22 -5.70 -18.83
N ALA A 51 -4.21 -5.31 -19.59
CA ALA A 51 -2.98 -6.07 -19.75
C ALA A 51 -1.91 -5.60 -18.74
N ALA A 52 -1.26 -6.54 -18.05
CA ALA A 52 -0.09 -6.24 -17.23
C ALA A 52 1.08 -5.80 -18.12
N THR A 53 1.78 -4.73 -17.71
CA THR A 53 2.91 -4.18 -18.48
C THR A 53 4.25 -4.80 -18.13
N GLY A 54 4.31 -5.58 -17.05
CA GLY A 54 5.56 -6.05 -16.46
C GLY A 54 6.24 -4.99 -15.57
N CYS A 55 5.58 -3.86 -15.32
CA CYS A 55 6.04 -2.86 -14.37
C CYS A 55 5.21 -2.92 -13.08
N GLY A 56 5.83 -2.58 -11.96
CA GLY A 56 5.16 -2.49 -10.68
C GLY A 56 5.84 -1.51 -9.74
N THR A 57 5.25 -1.29 -8.59
CA THR A 57 5.83 -0.47 -7.52
C THR A 57 5.61 -1.13 -6.17
N VAL A 58 6.68 -1.21 -5.37
CA VAL A 58 6.58 -1.50 -3.95
C VAL A 58 6.64 -0.19 -3.18
N HIS A 59 5.70 -0.02 -2.24
CA HIS A 59 5.68 1.08 -1.30
C HIS A 59 5.88 0.54 0.10
N PHE A 60 6.81 1.11 0.84
CA PHE A 60 6.95 0.91 2.27
C PHE A 60 6.50 2.20 2.93
N ALA A 61 5.51 2.12 3.79
CA ALA A 61 4.87 3.29 4.37
C ALA A 61 4.76 3.18 5.90
N GLU A 62 4.93 4.32 6.56
CA GLU A 62 4.54 4.53 7.93
C GLU A 62 3.46 5.61 7.93
N TRP A 63 2.25 5.22 8.31
CA TRP A 63 1.06 6.05 8.23
C TRP A 63 0.56 6.47 9.59
N GLN A 64 -0.06 7.64 9.61
CA GLN A 64 -0.99 8.08 10.62
C GLN A 64 -2.34 8.36 9.95
N ALA A 65 -3.41 7.79 10.50
CA ALA A 65 -4.73 7.88 9.93
C ALA A 65 -5.74 8.39 10.95
N THR A 66 -6.69 9.20 10.49
CA THR A 66 -7.79 9.71 11.32
C THR A 66 -9.05 9.92 10.50
N THR A 67 -10.20 9.98 11.16
CA THR A 67 -11.49 10.34 10.56
C THR A 67 -11.84 11.79 10.87
N ASP A 68 -11.73 12.20 12.13
CA ASP A 68 -12.12 13.52 12.61
C ASP A 68 -11.05 14.19 13.51
N GLY A 69 -9.87 13.59 13.59
CA GLY A 69 -8.77 14.03 14.44
C GLY A 69 -8.72 13.36 15.81
N ALA A 70 -9.76 12.66 16.24
CA ALA A 70 -9.79 12.04 17.57
C ALA A 70 -8.76 10.92 17.72
N GLU A 71 -8.53 10.13 16.65
CA GLU A 71 -7.53 9.06 16.66
C GLU A 71 -6.09 9.59 16.82
N LEU A 72 -5.84 10.87 16.53
CA LEU A 72 -4.51 11.47 16.75
C LEU A 72 -4.16 11.54 18.25
N LEU A 73 -5.17 11.54 19.12
CA LEU A 73 -5.00 11.47 20.57
C LEU A 73 -4.87 10.03 21.09
N ASP A 74 -5.05 9.05 20.20
CA ASP A 74 -4.90 7.62 20.49
C ASP A 74 -3.97 6.97 19.44
N PRO A 75 -2.65 7.20 19.53
CA PRO A 75 -1.68 6.83 18.49
C PRO A 75 -1.69 5.34 18.13
N ILE A 76 -2.06 4.46 19.06
CA ILE A 76 -2.13 3.01 18.79
C ILE A 76 -3.22 2.67 17.78
N ARG A 77 -4.25 3.52 17.66
CA ARG A 77 -5.32 3.37 16.65
C ARG A 77 -5.02 4.12 15.36
N ALA A 78 -4.24 5.19 15.43
CA ALA A 78 -3.90 6.04 14.29
C ALA A 78 -2.72 5.52 13.48
N GLN A 79 -1.69 4.99 14.15
CA GLN A 79 -0.40 4.69 13.53
C GLN A 79 -0.28 3.24 13.12
N TYR A 80 0.26 3.02 11.91
CA TYR A 80 0.56 1.68 11.40
C TYR A 80 1.58 1.75 10.28
N ARG A 81 2.16 0.60 9.96
CA ARG A 81 3.07 0.44 8.82
C ARG A 81 2.50 -0.54 7.83
N GLU A 82 2.81 -0.32 6.57
CA GLU A 82 2.38 -1.23 5.51
C GLU A 82 3.38 -1.31 4.36
N THR A 83 3.33 -2.44 3.66
CA THR A 83 3.97 -2.61 2.36
C THR A 83 2.90 -2.88 1.32
N ILE A 84 2.87 -2.06 0.27
CA ILE A 84 1.88 -2.14 -0.81
C ILE A 84 2.62 -2.54 -2.08
N VAL A 85 2.12 -3.55 -2.78
CA VAL A 85 2.59 -3.93 -4.12
C VAL A 85 1.51 -3.61 -5.12
N VAL A 86 1.83 -2.81 -6.12
CA VAL A 86 0.93 -2.53 -7.25
C VAL A 86 1.59 -2.91 -8.56
N LEU A 87 0.80 -3.44 -9.49
CA LEU A 87 1.20 -3.76 -10.86
C LEU A 87 0.57 -2.75 -11.81
N GLU A 88 1.34 -2.25 -12.76
CA GLU A 88 0.86 -1.35 -13.79
C GLU A 88 0.09 -2.12 -14.86
N LEU A 89 -1.06 -1.59 -15.25
CA LEU A 89 -1.92 -2.10 -16.29
C LEU A 89 -2.08 -1.10 -17.43
N GLU A 90 -2.19 -1.61 -18.62
CA GLU A 90 -2.73 -0.91 -19.78
C GLU A 90 -4.19 -1.35 -20.00
N ARG A 91 -5.10 -0.41 -19.86
CA ARG A 91 -6.53 -0.62 -20.10
C ARG A 91 -6.83 -0.71 -21.59
N PRO A 92 -8.01 -1.26 -21.99
CA PRO A 92 -8.40 -1.33 -23.41
C PRO A 92 -8.47 0.03 -24.11
N ASP A 93 -8.68 1.12 -23.38
CA ASP A 93 -8.68 2.50 -23.88
C ASP A 93 -7.27 3.14 -23.95
N GLY A 94 -6.21 2.37 -23.67
CA GLY A 94 -4.83 2.83 -23.64
C GLY A 94 -4.42 3.58 -22.36
N ALA A 95 -5.33 3.82 -21.43
CA ALA A 95 -5.01 4.48 -20.18
C ALA A 95 -4.17 3.59 -19.25
N ARG A 96 -3.22 4.19 -18.54
CA ARG A 96 -2.41 3.50 -17.53
C ARG A 96 -3.08 3.60 -16.16
N THR A 97 -3.23 2.48 -15.49
CA THR A 97 -3.74 2.35 -14.12
C THR A 97 -2.91 1.35 -13.35
N ASN A 98 -3.17 1.19 -12.07
CA ASN A 98 -2.56 0.16 -11.26
C ASN A 98 -3.61 -0.84 -10.76
N PHE A 99 -3.17 -2.05 -10.48
CA PHE A 99 -3.90 -3.06 -9.72
C PHE A 99 -3.10 -3.42 -8.47
N CYS A 100 -3.76 -3.57 -7.33
CA CYS A 100 -3.11 -3.99 -6.08
C CYS A 100 -3.38 -5.48 -5.82
N PRO A 101 -2.45 -6.40 -6.15
CA PRO A 101 -2.59 -7.80 -5.84
C PRO A 101 -2.26 -8.15 -4.38
N LEU A 102 -1.32 -7.42 -3.75
CA LEU A 102 -0.79 -7.76 -2.44
C LEU A 102 -0.51 -6.51 -1.61
N ILE A 103 -0.91 -6.55 -0.34
CA ILE A 103 -0.62 -5.49 0.64
C ILE A 103 -0.54 -6.11 2.03
N TYR A 104 0.37 -5.61 2.85
CA TYR A 104 0.66 -6.13 4.19
C TYR A 104 0.66 -5.00 5.20
N VAL A 105 0.05 -5.23 6.35
CA VAL A 105 -0.15 -4.20 7.39
C VAL A 105 0.05 -4.80 8.78
N ASP A 106 0.44 -3.97 9.76
CA ASP A 106 0.71 -4.39 11.14
C ASP A 106 -0.42 -4.02 12.13
N GLN A 107 -1.59 -3.58 11.64
CA GLN A 107 -2.71 -3.13 12.47
C GLN A 107 -4.05 -3.66 11.94
N ASP A 108 -4.92 -4.09 12.84
CA ASP A 108 -6.23 -4.69 12.56
C ASP A 108 -7.24 -3.70 11.94
N ALA A 109 -7.36 -2.49 12.49
CA ALA A 109 -8.26 -1.48 11.96
C ALA A 109 -7.88 -1.09 10.52
N SER A 110 -6.57 -0.95 10.24
CA SER A 110 -6.07 -0.71 8.89
C SER A 110 -6.32 -1.89 7.96
N LEU A 111 -6.20 -3.14 8.46
CA LEU A 111 -6.51 -4.34 7.69
C LEU A 111 -7.96 -4.32 7.22
N VAL A 112 -8.92 -4.18 8.15
CA VAL A 112 -10.35 -4.18 7.82
C VAL A 112 -10.72 -2.98 6.95
N ARG A 113 -10.19 -1.78 7.24
CA ARG A 113 -10.39 -0.58 6.42
C ARG A 113 -9.94 -0.80 4.98
N GLY A 114 -8.80 -1.46 4.78
CA GLY A 114 -8.31 -1.81 3.45
C GLY A 114 -9.23 -2.77 2.72
N LEU A 115 -9.66 -3.84 3.37
CA LEU A 115 -10.56 -4.82 2.76
C LEU A 115 -11.89 -4.20 2.30
N LEU A 116 -12.40 -3.18 3.02
CA LEU A 116 -13.58 -2.41 2.60
C LEU A 116 -13.32 -1.55 1.35
N GLN A 117 -12.08 -1.11 1.15
CA GLN A 117 -11.66 -0.29 0.01
C GLN A 117 -11.24 -1.11 -1.21
N GLY A 118 -11.18 -2.44 -1.08
CA GLY A 118 -10.67 -3.32 -2.12
C GLY A 118 -9.16 -3.59 -2.07
N TRP A 119 -8.47 -3.11 -1.04
CA TRP A 119 -7.06 -3.44 -0.78
C TRP A 119 -6.98 -4.82 -0.12
N PRO A 120 -6.32 -5.83 -0.74
CA PRO A 120 -6.29 -7.21 -0.24
C PRO A 120 -5.29 -7.37 0.91
N LYS A 121 -5.54 -6.69 2.02
CA LYS A 121 -4.62 -6.62 3.16
C LYS A 121 -4.47 -7.94 3.89
N LYS A 122 -3.22 -8.26 4.21
CA LYS A 122 -2.78 -9.34 5.09
C LYS A 122 -1.94 -8.78 6.23
N MET A 123 -1.78 -9.54 7.31
CA MET A 123 -0.86 -9.14 8.39
C MET A 123 0.59 -9.35 7.97
N GLY A 124 1.43 -8.34 8.23
CA GLY A 124 2.86 -8.35 8.00
C GLY A 124 3.56 -7.27 8.80
N SER A 125 4.86 -7.40 8.99
CA SER A 125 5.69 -6.46 9.73
C SER A 125 6.59 -5.69 8.76
N THR A 126 6.29 -4.43 8.57
CA THR A 126 7.07 -3.51 7.72
C THR A 126 7.97 -2.64 8.60
N TRP A 127 9.22 -2.49 8.18
CA TRP A 127 10.18 -1.57 8.78
C TRP A 127 10.82 -0.72 7.70
N LEU A 128 11.02 0.56 7.98
CA LEU A 128 11.68 1.48 7.08
C LEU A 128 12.47 2.54 7.85
N THR A 129 13.56 3.03 7.24
CA THR A 129 14.34 4.13 7.80
C THR A 129 13.49 5.40 7.80
N ARG A 130 13.39 6.06 8.95
CA ARG A 130 12.73 7.35 9.12
C ARG A 130 13.70 8.49 8.81
N SER A 131 13.20 9.52 8.16
CA SER A 131 13.90 10.80 8.05
C SER A 131 13.34 11.78 9.06
N PHE A 132 14.23 12.43 9.81
CA PHE A 132 13.87 13.45 10.80
C PHE A 132 14.44 14.81 10.37
N PRO A 133 13.74 15.93 10.63
CA PRO A 133 14.21 17.28 10.29
C PRO A 133 15.24 17.79 11.30
N LEU A 134 16.31 17.00 11.52
CA LEU A 134 17.39 17.28 12.48
C LEU A 134 18.74 17.16 11.78
N ASP A 135 19.71 17.97 12.17
CA ASP A 135 21.10 17.82 11.75
C ASP A 135 21.83 16.85 12.71
N HIS A 136 21.62 15.57 12.51
CA HIS A 136 22.19 14.52 13.32
C HIS A 136 22.46 13.27 12.47
N PRO A 137 23.55 12.50 12.68
CA PRO A 137 23.86 11.29 11.88
C PRO A 137 22.75 10.24 11.85
N ALA A 138 21.96 10.11 12.94
CA ALA A 138 20.82 9.17 13.02
C ALA A 138 19.53 9.70 12.36
N ALA A 139 19.48 10.95 11.88
CA ALA A 139 18.27 11.57 11.36
C ALA A 139 17.96 11.19 9.91
N ALA A 140 18.91 10.58 9.19
CA ALA A 140 18.80 10.26 7.77
C ALA A 140 18.27 11.46 6.94
N PRO A 141 19.00 12.58 6.89
CA PRO A 141 18.52 13.81 6.26
C PRO A 141 18.28 13.62 4.77
N LEU A 142 17.31 14.36 4.19
CA LEU A 142 16.91 14.26 2.79
C LEU A 142 17.91 14.98 1.87
N ARG A 143 19.11 14.42 1.70
CA ARG A 143 20.20 14.95 0.84
C ARG A 143 20.90 13.84 0.08
N ALA A 144 21.67 14.21 -0.93
CA ALA A 144 22.47 13.26 -1.72
C ALA A 144 23.35 12.35 -0.84
N GLY A 145 23.40 11.06 -1.17
CA GLY A 145 24.17 10.05 -0.47
C GLY A 145 23.53 9.49 0.81
N THR A 146 22.38 10.02 1.26
CA THR A 146 21.64 9.43 2.37
C THR A 146 21.12 8.07 1.99
N ARG A 147 21.37 7.06 2.84
CA ARG A 147 20.95 5.69 2.65
C ARG A 147 19.76 5.36 3.52
N LEU A 148 18.74 4.74 2.91
CA LEU A 148 17.50 4.34 3.53
C LEU A 148 17.29 2.86 3.29
N GLY A 149 16.78 2.14 4.27
CA GLY A 149 16.43 0.72 4.15
C GLY A 149 14.97 0.49 4.43
N ALA A 150 14.40 -0.54 3.81
CA ALA A 150 13.07 -1.03 4.14
C ALA A 150 12.99 -2.55 4.03
N SER A 151 12.05 -3.13 4.75
CA SER A 151 11.81 -4.56 4.72
C SER A 151 10.40 -4.92 5.12
N LEU A 152 9.92 -6.03 4.58
CA LEU A 152 8.69 -6.70 4.97
C LEU A 152 8.99 -8.12 5.45
N ALA A 153 8.42 -8.51 6.59
CA ALA A 153 8.38 -9.89 7.05
C ALA A 153 6.93 -10.35 7.24
N VAL A 154 6.66 -11.61 6.91
CA VAL A 154 5.37 -12.26 7.09
C VAL A 154 5.60 -13.57 7.83
N LYS A 155 4.90 -13.77 8.97
CA LYS A 155 5.13 -14.95 9.83
C LYS A 155 6.63 -15.16 10.15
N ASP A 156 7.31 -14.08 10.56
CA ASP A 156 8.74 -14.03 10.91
C ASP A 156 9.71 -14.38 9.76
N ARG A 157 9.23 -14.44 8.52
CA ARG A 157 10.05 -14.68 7.34
C ARG A 157 10.17 -13.42 6.52
N ARG A 158 11.40 -13.06 6.16
CA ARG A 158 11.66 -11.90 5.30
C ARG A 158 11.12 -12.19 3.89
N LEU A 159 10.25 -11.31 3.40
CA LEU A 159 9.61 -11.42 2.08
C LEU A 159 10.13 -10.37 1.09
N VAL A 160 10.40 -9.16 1.58
CA VAL A 160 10.93 -8.06 0.76
C VAL A 160 12.05 -7.35 1.49
N GLU A 161 13.08 -6.97 0.75
CA GLU A 161 14.13 -6.04 1.19
C GLU A 161 14.34 -4.97 0.14
N ALA A 162 14.56 -3.73 0.60
CA ALA A 162 14.94 -2.62 -0.26
C ALA A 162 16.03 -1.77 0.41
N ARG A 163 16.95 -1.28 -0.41
CA ARG A 163 17.97 -0.29 -0.04
C ARG A 163 17.90 0.85 -1.03
N LEU A 164 17.82 2.07 -0.53
CA LEU A 164 17.75 3.27 -1.35
C LEU A 164 18.91 4.18 -1.00
N GLU A 165 19.44 4.87 -2.02
CA GLU A 165 20.41 5.96 -1.87
C GLU A 165 19.88 7.20 -2.57
N LEU A 166 19.67 8.28 -1.81
CA LEU A 166 19.14 9.55 -2.33
C LEU A 166 20.15 10.19 -3.28
N THR A 167 19.67 10.65 -4.43
CA THR A 167 20.51 11.29 -5.47
C THR A 167 20.71 12.78 -5.23
N GLY A 168 19.95 13.40 -4.33
CA GLY A 168 19.89 14.86 -4.14
C GLY A 168 19.07 15.58 -5.21
N ARG A 169 18.45 14.85 -6.14
CA ARG A 169 17.52 15.42 -7.13
C ARG A 169 16.09 15.33 -6.63
N ARG A 170 15.24 16.22 -7.13
CA ARG A 170 13.80 16.15 -6.87
C ARG A 170 13.24 14.87 -7.46
N GLY A 171 12.51 14.13 -6.64
CA GLY A 171 11.76 12.95 -7.01
C GLY A 171 10.30 13.26 -7.36
N VAL A 172 9.54 12.20 -7.60
CA VAL A 172 8.09 12.25 -7.87
C VAL A 172 7.36 11.17 -7.09
N PRO A 173 6.06 11.33 -6.81
CA PRO A 173 5.25 10.23 -6.32
C PRO A 173 5.19 9.11 -7.37
N LEU A 174 5.22 7.85 -6.92
CA LEU A 174 5.21 6.66 -7.76
C LEU A 174 3.98 5.80 -7.46
N GLY A 175 3.70 4.82 -8.31
CA GLY A 175 2.68 3.79 -8.14
C GLY A 175 1.30 4.36 -7.80
N PHE A 176 0.68 3.92 -6.69
CA PHE A 176 -0.67 4.33 -6.30
C PHE A 176 -0.81 5.82 -5.98
N LEU A 177 0.29 6.48 -5.64
CA LEU A 177 0.31 7.94 -5.42
C LEU A 177 0.25 8.72 -6.72
N ALA A 178 0.74 8.14 -7.82
CA ALA A 178 0.80 8.79 -9.14
C ALA A 178 -0.42 8.49 -10.01
N ARG A 179 -1.04 7.30 -9.85
CA ARG A 179 -2.13 6.82 -10.71
C ARG A 179 -3.26 6.18 -9.89
N PRO A 180 -4.50 6.17 -10.41
CA PRO A 180 -5.58 5.38 -9.84
C PRO A 180 -5.17 3.92 -9.68
N THR A 181 -5.63 3.29 -8.60
CA THR A 181 -5.32 1.91 -8.30
C THR A 181 -6.59 1.13 -8.07
N ILE A 182 -6.76 0.06 -8.83
CA ILE A 182 -7.89 -0.85 -8.73
C ILE A 182 -7.59 -1.88 -7.65
N GLY A 183 -8.57 -2.12 -6.81
CA GLY A 183 -8.58 -3.21 -5.84
C GLY A 183 -9.76 -4.15 -6.04
N THR A 184 -9.88 -5.16 -5.19
CA THR A 184 -10.94 -6.16 -5.26
C THR A 184 -11.63 -6.33 -3.93
N VAL A 185 -12.94 -6.24 -3.91
CA VAL A 185 -13.80 -6.53 -2.75
C VAL A 185 -14.55 -7.83 -3.02
N GLY A 186 -14.55 -8.73 -2.06
CA GLY A 186 -15.31 -9.98 -2.09
C GLY A 186 -14.86 -10.95 -1.03
N TRP A 187 -15.79 -11.76 -0.55
CA TRP A 187 -15.58 -12.73 0.52
C TRP A 187 -16.26 -14.05 0.15
N ALA A 188 -15.67 -15.15 0.62
CA ALA A 188 -16.33 -16.44 0.58
C ALA A 188 -17.60 -16.41 1.43
N ASP A 189 -18.68 -17.02 0.92
CA ASP A 189 -19.92 -17.20 1.66
C ASP A 189 -19.86 -18.56 2.38
N LEU A 190 -19.79 -18.55 3.71
CA LEU A 190 -19.75 -19.77 4.50
C LEU A 190 -21.04 -20.60 4.43
N ALA A 191 -22.16 -20.00 3.99
CA ALA A 191 -23.38 -20.75 3.72
C ALA A 191 -23.29 -21.51 2.38
N ARG A 192 -22.36 -21.12 1.50
CA ARG A 192 -22.13 -21.73 0.19
C ARG A 192 -20.63 -21.93 -0.08
N PRO A 193 -19.94 -22.74 0.74
CA PRO A 193 -18.47 -22.81 0.73
C PRO A 193 -17.87 -23.39 -0.57
N ALA A 194 -18.68 -24.05 -1.39
CA ALA A 194 -18.25 -24.57 -2.70
C ALA A 194 -18.36 -23.54 -3.84
N GLU A 195 -19.03 -22.41 -3.62
CA GLU A 195 -19.14 -21.35 -4.61
C GLU A 195 -17.94 -20.39 -4.51
N PRO A 196 -17.38 -19.96 -5.64
CA PRO A 196 -16.33 -18.94 -5.61
C PRO A 196 -16.91 -17.61 -5.08
N PRO A 197 -16.09 -16.76 -4.40
CA PRO A 197 -16.56 -15.48 -3.92
C PRO A 197 -17.00 -14.56 -5.07
N ALA A 198 -18.07 -13.81 -4.86
CA ALA A 198 -18.51 -12.76 -5.79
C ALA A 198 -17.55 -11.57 -5.68
N LEU A 199 -16.61 -11.47 -6.61
CA LEU A 199 -15.61 -10.41 -6.63
C LEU A 199 -16.13 -9.15 -7.37
N ARG A 200 -15.85 -7.98 -6.80
CA ARG A 200 -16.08 -6.67 -7.41
C ARG A 200 -14.79 -5.88 -7.44
N HIS A 201 -14.45 -5.33 -8.59
CA HIS A 201 -13.29 -4.46 -8.73
C HIS A 201 -13.72 -3.02 -8.48
N VAL A 202 -12.97 -2.34 -7.62
CA VAL A 202 -13.27 -0.99 -7.16
C VAL A 202 -12.03 -0.11 -7.18
N CYS A 203 -12.25 1.20 -7.37
CA CYS A 203 -11.21 2.20 -7.27
C CYS A 203 -11.53 3.14 -6.09
N PRO A 204 -10.68 3.30 -5.08
CA PRO A 204 -10.88 4.26 -4.02
C PRO A 204 -11.01 5.69 -4.57
N ARG A 205 -11.96 6.46 -4.05
CA ARG A 205 -12.07 7.90 -4.34
C ARG A 205 -11.10 8.65 -3.47
N VAL A 206 -10.01 9.11 -4.06
CA VAL A 206 -8.92 9.82 -3.39
C VAL A 206 -9.03 11.30 -3.66
N THR A 207 -9.07 12.10 -2.59
CA THR A 207 -9.01 13.56 -2.61
C THR A 207 -7.84 14.07 -1.76
N ASP A 208 -7.66 15.39 -1.71
CA ASP A 208 -6.70 16.08 -0.84
C ASP A 208 -5.29 15.47 -0.92
N ARG A 209 -4.84 15.21 -2.13
CA ARG A 209 -3.49 14.71 -2.36
C ARG A 209 -2.49 15.83 -2.07
N VAL A 210 -1.64 15.60 -1.07
CA VAL A 210 -0.54 16.49 -0.71
C VAL A 210 0.77 15.70 -0.63
N GLY A 211 1.90 16.37 -0.88
CA GLY A 211 3.22 15.75 -0.85
C GLY A 211 4.11 16.38 -1.93
N GLU A 212 5.00 17.30 -1.53
CA GLU A 212 5.76 18.12 -2.48
C GLU A 212 7.27 17.85 -2.47
N GLU A 213 7.80 17.31 -1.37
CA GLU A 213 9.24 17.17 -1.16
C GLU A 213 9.74 15.74 -1.42
N TRP A 214 9.35 15.18 -2.56
CA TRP A 214 9.88 13.89 -2.97
C TRP A 214 11.35 13.99 -3.37
N GLN A 215 12.17 13.06 -2.84
CA GLN A 215 13.56 12.89 -3.21
C GLN A 215 13.69 11.69 -4.13
N GLU A 216 14.43 11.85 -5.22
CA GLU A 216 14.79 10.75 -6.11
C GLU A 216 15.85 9.87 -5.42
N ALA A 217 15.75 8.57 -5.64
CA ALA A 217 16.72 7.60 -5.15
C ALA A 217 17.10 6.59 -6.24
N ARG A 218 18.27 5.97 -6.10
CA ARG A 218 18.60 4.68 -6.69
C ARG A 218 18.20 3.61 -5.68
N ALA A 219 17.78 2.45 -6.14
CA ALA A 219 17.37 1.38 -5.23
C ALA A 219 17.86 0.01 -5.67
N GLU A 220 18.07 -0.85 -4.68
CA GLU A 220 18.13 -2.30 -4.80
C GLU A 220 16.85 -2.85 -4.18
N LEU A 221 16.23 -3.84 -4.83
CA LEU A 221 15.01 -4.50 -4.38
C LEU A 221 15.18 -6.01 -4.49
N SER A 222 14.69 -6.74 -3.50
CA SER A 222 14.70 -8.20 -3.50
C SER A 222 13.34 -8.74 -3.04
N PHE A 223 12.80 -9.71 -3.77
CA PHE A 223 11.69 -10.55 -3.34
C PHE A 223 12.23 -11.91 -2.94
N LEU A 224 11.95 -12.33 -1.72
CA LEU A 224 12.46 -13.57 -1.16
C LEU A 224 11.35 -14.62 -1.15
N PRO A 225 11.64 -15.87 -1.55
CA PRO A 225 10.66 -16.93 -1.53
C PRO A 225 10.27 -17.28 -0.09
N VAL A 226 8.97 -17.27 0.17
CA VAL A 226 8.39 -17.60 1.47
C VAL A 226 7.25 -18.59 1.24
N PRO A 227 7.19 -19.74 1.92
CA PRO A 227 6.05 -20.64 1.83
C PRO A 227 4.74 -19.89 2.13
N SER A 228 3.69 -20.12 1.37
CA SER A 228 2.40 -19.42 1.46
C SER A 228 2.38 -17.96 0.98
N GLU A 229 3.44 -17.48 0.33
CA GLU A 229 3.50 -16.16 -0.32
C GLU A 229 3.98 -16.33 -1.77
N GLU A 230 3.38 -15.56 -2.68
CA GLU A 230 3.63 -15.70 -4.13
C GLU A 230 4.34 -14.48 -4.74
N LEU A 231 4.78 -13.51 -3.91
CA LEU A 231 5.38 -12.27 -4.42
C LEU A 231 6.66 -12.53 -5.24
N SER A 232 7.49 -13.51 -4.82
CA SER A 232 8.69 -13.90 -5.56
C SER A 232 8.40 -14.46 -6.96
N ASP A 233 7.18 -14.97 -7.19
CA ASP A 233 6.77 -15.58 -8.46
C ASP A 233 6.58 -14.51 -9.56
N LEU A 234 6.54 -13.23 -9.19
CA LEU A 234 6.57 -12.13 -10.16
C LEU A 234 7.84 -12.12 -11.03
N GLY A 235 8.90 -12.81 -10.62
CA GLY A 235 10.16 -12.84 -11.38
C GLY A 235 10.77 -11.45 -11.51
N LEU A 236 11.05 -10.79 -10.37
CA LEU A 236 11.69 -9.48 -10.31
C LEU A 236 12.95 -9.44 -11.18
N GLN A 237 13.06 -8.45 -12.06
CA GLN A 237 14.21 -8.26 -12.96
C GLN A 237 15.13 -7.15 -12.45
N GLU A 238 14.60 -5.93 -12.26
CA GLU A 238 15.38 -4.80 -11.76
C GLU A 238 14.52 -3.74 -11.06
N ALA A 239 15.15 -2.95 -10.20
CA ALA A 239 14.59 -1.71 -9.68
C ALA A 239 14.92 -0.58 -10.66
N THR A 240 13.90 0.13 -11.17
CA THR A 240 14.06 1.14 -12.24
C THR A 240 14.11 2.56 -11.70
N ARG A 241 13.18 2.92 -10.84
CA ARG A 241 13.10 4.25 -10.20
C ARG A 241 12.78 4.08 -8.72
N ALA A 242 13.24 5.03 -7.91
CA ALA A 242 12.83 5.06 -6.51
C ALA A 242 12.64 6.49 -6.04
N SER A 243 11.80 6.66 -5.04
CA SER A 243 11.61 7.95 -4.37
C SER A 243 11.32 7.78 -2.89
N ALA A 244 11.64 8.82 -2.12
CA ALA A 244 11.32 8.91 -0.70
C ALA A 244 10.65 10.25 -0.41
N GLY A 245 9.61 10.27 0.42
CA GLY A 245 8.91 11.52 0.72
C GLY A 245 7.70 11.35 1.61
N TRP A 246 7.10 12.48 1.95
CA TRP A 246 5.87 12.56 2.72
C TRP A 246 4.67 12.69 1.79
N ALA A 247 3.58 12.03 2.13
CA ALA A 247 2.32 12.13 1.41
C ALA A 247 1.13 12.20 2.36
N GLY A 248 0.11 12.95 1.94
CA GLY A 248 -1.22 12.93 2.55
C GLY A 248 -2.28 12.66 1.50
N ILE A 249 -3.30 11.90 1.86
CA ILE A 249 -4.46 11.59 1.02
C ILE A 249 -5.71 11.46 1.89
N THR A 250 -6.86 11.73 1.28
CA THR A 250 -8.17 11.46 1.88
C THR A 250 -8.93 10.44 1.04
N ILE A 251 -9.49 9.41 1.68
CA ILE A 251 -10.38 8.44 1.04
C ILE A 251 -11.82 8.75 1.47
N THR A 252 -12.67 9.08 0.50
CA THR A 252 -14.06 9.45 0.73
C THR A 252 -15.07 8.33 0.41
N GLY A 253 -14.59 7.24 -0.17
CA GLY A 253 -15.39 6.10 -0.59
C GLY A 253 -14.70 5.34 -1.74
N SER A 254 -15.47 4.57 -2.49
CA SER A 254 -15.03 3.85 -3.69
C SER A 254 -16.02 3.97 -4.83
N ALA A 255 -15.56 3.70 -6.04
CA ALA A 255 -16.38 3.59 -7.24
C ALA A 255 -16.08 2.24 -7.94
N PRO A 256 -16.97 1.71 -8.77
CA PRO A 256 -16.63 0.61 -9.69
C PRO A 256 -15.42 0.98 -10.55
N ALA A 257 -14.59 -0.02 -10.85
CA ALA A 257 -13.38 0.14 -11.67
C ALA A 257 -13.68 0.15 -13.16
#